data_2a59cc29d3d400561f6bf5f6c002a140
#
_entry.id   2a59cc29d3d400561f6bf5f6c002a140
#
_cell.length_a   1.000
_cell.length_b   1.000
_cell.length_c   1.000
_cell.angle_alpha   90.00
_cell.angle_beta   90.00
_cell.angle_gamma   90.00
#
_symmetry.space_group_name_H-M   'P 1'
#
loop_
_entity.id
_entity.type
_entity.pdbx_description
1 polymer ?
#
loop_
_entity_poly.entity_id
_entity_poly.type
_entity_poly.pdbx_seq_one_letter_code
_entity_poly.pdbx_strand_id
1 'polypeptide(L)'
;NSIDLYFKACDNGKLGITQTIGPGYKITSKVNWLFGKIALIKSQNFKHAVKSKIGYADARKLAFAPHINIGVFSLEKNSECWKNWQENLKKTLLSGKIFGSEGLAINMTVYIDNIETEFLPLNCNWIASNLLPKYDSKNNTFVEPYLPNYKIGIMHLAAGIWKDGKDMRVDKTIQIEIETLSKNKITKSLRYDN
;
A
#
# COMPACT_ATOMS: atom_id res chain seq x y z
N ASN A 1 10.92 -16.15 3.51
CA ASN A 1 9.61 -15.77 4.00
C ASN A 1 9.40 -14.26 3.82
N SER A 2 8.19 -13.84 3.41
CA SER A 2 7.91 -12.41 3.19
C SER A 2 8.04 -11.56 4.47
N ILE A 3 7.77 -12.15 5.62
CA ILE A 3 7.92 -11.49 6.94
C ILE A 3 9.38 -11.26 7.28
N ASP A 4 10.27 -12.19 6.92
CA ASP A 4 11.70 -12.07 7.20
C ASP A 4 12.32 -10.86 6.51
N LEU A 5 11.75 -10.43 5.36
CA LEU A 5 12.22 -9.25 4.66
C LEU A 5 11.99 -7.96 5.48
N TYR A 6 10.90 -7.90 6.23
CA TYR A 6 10.65 -6.78 7.14
C TYR A 6 11.68 -6.72 8.25
N PHE A 7 11.98 -7.85 8.89
CA PHE A 7 13.02 -7.91 9.94
C PHE A 7 14.38 -7.54 9.38
N LYS A 8 14.75 -8.09 8.21
CA LYS A 8 16.02 -7.77 7.57
C LYS A 8 16.16 -6.28 7.25
N ALA A 9 15.11 -5.62 6.78
CA ALA A 9 15.14 -4.17 6.55
C ALA A 9 15.36 -3.41 7.87
N CYS A 10 14.67 -3.82 8.94
CA CYS A 10 14.81 -3.25 10.28
C CYS A 10 16.22 -3.45 10.84
N ASP A 11 16.79 -4.66 10.72
CA ASP A 11 18.16 -4.98 11.19
C ASP A 11 19.23 -4.14 10.47
N ASN A 12 18.94 -3.69 9.24
CA ASN A 12 19.78 -2.78 8.48
C ASN A 12 19.52 -1.28 8.81
N GLY A 13 18.72 -0.99 9.83
CA GLY A 13 18.37 0.38 10.25
C GLY A 13 17.40 1.11 9.33
N LYS A 14 16.78 0.41 8.36
CA LYS A 14 15.89 0.98 7.35
C LYS A 14 14.42 0.83 7.72
N LEU A 15 13.60 1.73 7.19
CA LEU A 15 12.15 1.53 7.15
C LEU A 15 11.84 0.45 6.09
N GLY A 16 11.36 -0.72 6.52
CA GLY A 16 10.88 -1.77 5.61
C GLY A 16 9.39 -1.57 5.32
N ILE A 17 9.02 -1.31 4.06
CA ILE A 17 7.63 -0.98 3.70
C ILE A 17 7.34 -1.30 2.23
N THR A 18 6.06 -1.49 1.87
CA THR A 18 5.66 -1.72 0.49
C THR A 18 5.08 -0.47 -0.16
N GLN A 19 5.26 -0.36 -1.48
CA GLN A 19 4.59 0.65 -2.30
C GLN A 19 3.35 0.07 -2.96
N THR A 20 2.34 0.91 -3.24
CA THR A 20 1.16 0.50 -4.03
C THR A 20 1.42 0.68 -5.53
N ILE A 21 2.40 -0.04 -6.04
CA ILE A 21 2.82 -0.02 -7.44
C ILE A 21 2.96 -1.45 -7.96
N GLY A 22 2.48 -1.71 -9.16
CA GLY A 22 2.63 -3.03 -9.79
C GLY A 22 1.47 -3.36 -10.72
N PRO A 23 1.55 -4.50 -11.43
CA PRO A 23 0.58 -4.88 -12.47
C PRO A 23 -0.87 -4.98 -11.97
N GLY A 24 -1.05 -5.27 -10.67
CA GLY A 24 -2.37 -5.41 -10.06
C GLY A 24 -2.95 -4.14 -9.47
N TYR A 25 -2.20 -3.06 -9.43
CA TYR A 25 -2.65 -1.82 -8.80
C TYR A 25 -3.06 -0.77 -9.82
N LYS A 26 -4.10 0.00 -9.49
CA LYS A 26 -4.52 1.14 -10.30
C LYS A 26 -3.40 2.18 -10.32
N ILE A 27 -3.13 2.74 -11.48
CA ILE A 27 -2.20 3.86 -11.62
C ILE A 27 -2.70 5.02 -10.75
N THR A 28 -1.95 5.37 -9.74
CA THR A 28 -2.29 6.42 -8.78
C THR A 28 -1.89 7.81 -9.23
N SER A 29 -0.99 7.89 -10.22
CA SER A 29 -0.48 9.15 -10.75
C SER A 29 -0.49 9.13 -12.27
N LYS A 30 -1.09 10.16 -12.88
CA LYS A 30 -1.12 10.32 -14.33
C LYS A 30 -1.13 11.79 -14.73
N VAL A 31 -0.64 12.07 -15.92
CA VAL A 31 -0.73 13.39 -16.55
C VAL A 31 -1.83 13.34 -17.61
N ASN A 32 -2.79 14.25 -17.52
CA ASN A 32 -3.75 14.51 -18.57
C ASN A 32 -3.39 15.82 -19.26
N TRP A 33 -3.43 15.83 -20.58
CA TRP A 33 -3.22 17.04 -21.36
C TRP A 33 -4.57 17.72 -21.68
N LEU A 34 -4.70 18.98 -21.28
CA LEU A 34 -5.84 19.81 -21.66
C LEU A 34 -5.46 20.60 -22.91
N PHE A 35 -6.23 20.43 -23.99
CA PHE A 35 -5.99 21.07 -25.29
C PHE A 35 -4.57 20.83 -25.85
N GLY A 36 -3.89 19.76 -25.46
CA GLY A 36 -2.54 19.46 -25.88
C GLY A 36 -1.46 20.42 -25.35
N LYS A 37 -1.82 21.38 -24.51
CA LYS A 37 -0.93 22.46 -24.05
C LYS A 37 -0.71 22.49 -22.54
N ILE A 38 -1.72 22.10 -21.75
CA ILE A 38 -1.68 22.19 -20.28
C ILE A 38 -1.64 20.80 -19.68
N ALA A 39 -0.58 20.51 -18.94
CA ALA A 39 -0.44 19.26 -18.20
C ALA A 39 -1.21 19.33 -16.87
N LEU A 40 -2.19 18.46 -16.70
CA LEU A 40 -2.93 18.28 -15.45
C LEU A 40 -2.44 17.04 -14.71
N ILE A 41 -1.81 17.25 -13.58
CA ILE A 41 -1.34 16.15 -12.73
C ILE A 41 -2.52 15.61 -11.91
N LYS A 42 -2.86 14.33 -12.14
CA LYS A 42 -3.79 13.59 -11.29
C LYS A 42 -3.00 12.59 -10.46
N SER A 43 -2.80 12.89 -9.20
CA SER A 43 -2.09 12.06 -8.25
C SER A 43 -2.77 12.11 -6.89
N GLN A 44 -2.88 10.97 -6.22
CA GLN A 44 -3.43 10.91 -4.87
C GLN A 44 -2.55 11.69 -3.90
N ASN A 45 -1.25 11.46 -3.94
CA ASN A 45 -0.30 12.17 -3.09
C ASN A 45 -0.32 13.68 -3.35
N PHE A 46 -0.31 14.12 -4.61
CA PHE A 46 -0.39 15.53 -4.96
C PHE A 46 -1.67 16.18 -4.45
N LYS A 47 -2.82 15.54 -4.67
CA LYS A 47 -4.12 16.05 -4.24
C LYS A 47 -4.19 16.21 -2.71
N HIS A 48 -3.67 15.24 -1.97
CA HIS A 48 -3.63 15.29 -0.51
C HIS A 48 -2.64 16.36 -0.02
N ALA A 49 -1.46 16.43 -0.61
CA ALA A 49 -0.43 17.41 -0.29
C ALA A 49 -0.94 18.86 -0.46
N VAL A 50 -1.58 19.16 -1.59
CA VAL A 50 -2.17 20.49 -1.85
C VAL A 50 -3.27 20.81 -0.83
N LYS A 51 -4.16 19.83 -0.53
CA LYS A 51 -5.23 20.03 0.45
C LYS A 51 -4.71 20.25 1.87
N SER A 52 -3.60 19.59 2.21
CA SER A 52 -2.93 19.72 3.51
C SER A 52 -1.99 20.93 3.58
N LYS A 53 -1.94 21.75 2.54
CA LYS A 53 -1.15 23.00 2.49
C LYS A 53 0.32 22.85 2.87
N ILE A 54 0.93 21.68 2.54
CA ILE A 54 2.33 21.42 2.86
C ILE A 54 3.33 22.24 2.03
N GLY A 55 2.85 23.02 1.08
CA GLY A 55 3.66 23.77 0.14
C GLY A 55 3.66 23.13 -1.25
N TYR A 56 3.67 23.98 -2.29
CA TYR A 56 3.53 23.50 -3.67
C TYR A 56 4.77 22.74 -4.17
N ALA A 57 5.97 23.15 -3.73
CA ALA A 57 7.22 22.48 -4.09
C ALA A 57 7.22 21.03 -3.61
N ASP A 58 6.85 20.79 -2.36
CA ASP A 58 6.78 19.45 -1.79
C ASP A 58 5.62 18.62 -2.35
N ALA A 59 4.47 19.25 -2.60
CA ALA A 59 3.39 18.61 -3.30
C ALA A 59 3.81 18.10 -4.70
N ARG A 60 4.62 18.86 -5.44
CA ARG A 60 5.16 18.45 -6.74
C ARG A 60 6.13 17.28 -6.64
N LYS A 61 7.00 17.23 -5.62
CA LYS A 61 7.89 16.08 -5.38
C LYS A 61 7.07 14.80 -5.17
N LEU A 62 5.97 14.89 -4.42
CA LEU A 62 5.09 13.76 -4.16
C LEU A 62 4.17 13.38 -5.32
N ALA A 63 4.06 14.22 -6.37
CA ALA A 63 3.08 14.03 -7.43
C ALA A 63 3.21 12.69 -8.17
N PHE A 64 4.44 12.25 -8.39
CA PHE A 64 4.75 11.02 -9.12
C PHE A 64 5.38 9.94 -8.23
N ALA A 65 5.60 10.25 -6.96
CA ALA A 65 6.09 9.26 -6.00
C ALA A 65 5.04 8.15 -5.83
N PRO A 66 5.42 6.87 -5.89
CA PRO A 66 4.51 5.76 -5.62
C PRO A 66 3.91 5.89 -4.23
N HIS A 67 2.61 5.69 -4.12
CA HIS A 67 1.95 5.75 -2.82
C HIS A 67 2.42 4.60 -1.93
N ILE A 68 2.73 4.90 -0.67
CA ILE A 68 3.22 3.93 0.31
C ILE A 68 2.05 3.27 1.01
N ASN A 69 2.12 1.95 1.17
CA ASN A 69 1.15 1.17 1.91
C ASN A 69 1.61 1.01 3.36
N ILE A 70 1.03 1.81 4.25
CA ILE A 70 1.38 1.86 5.68
C ILE A 70 0.71 0.78 6.53
N GLY A 71 -0.08 -0.10 5.94
CA GLY A 71 -0.79 -1.13 6.70
C GLY A 71 0.14 -2.13 7.41
N VAL A 72 1.34 -2.31 6.88
CA VAL A 72 2.40 -3.12 7.50
C VAL A 72 3.75 -2.48 7.18
N PHE A 73 4.59 -2.35 8.18
CA PHE A 73 5.96 -1.85 8.05
C PHE A 73 6.85 -2.42 9.17
N SER A 74 8.15 -2.30 9.00
CA SER A 74 9.14 -2.56 10.05
C SER A 74 10.02 -1.34 10.25
N LEU A 75 10.35 -1.05 11.49
CA LEU A 75 11.17 0.10 11.85
C LEU A 75 11.84 -0.15 13.20
N GLU A 76 13.11 0.18 13.30
CA GLU A 76 13.85 0.11 14.56
C GLU A 76 13.23 1.06 15.61
N LYS A 77 13.19 0.62 16.87
CA LYS A 77 12.59 1.35 17.99
C LYS A 77 13.12 2.79 18.12
N ASN A 78 14.41 2.97 17.91
CA ASN A 78 15.11 4.25 18.09
C ASN A 78 15.34 5.01 16.78
N SER A 79 14.68 4.60 15.70
CA SER A 79 14.86 5.23 14.39
C SER A 79 14.41 6.69 14.39
N GLU A 80 15.17 7.55 13.74
CA GLU A 80 14.82 8.96 13.48
C GLU A 80 13.52 9.09 12.67
N CYS A 81 13.17 8.06 11.90
CA CYS A 81 11.94 8.00 11.15
C CYS A 81 10.70 8.28 11.99
N TRP A 82 10.66 7.82 13.25
CA TRP A 82 9.54 8.10 14.16
C TRP A 82 9.31 9.58 14.39
N LYS A 83 10.39 10.32 14.62
CA LYS A 83 10.35 11.77 14.84
C LYS A 83 9.87 12.49 13.58
N ASN A 84 10.48 12.20 12.43
CA ASN A 84 10.13 12.81 11.15
C ASN A 84 8.69 12.52 10.77
N TRP A 85 8.24 11.27 10.93
CA TRP A 85 6.85 10.88 10.66
C TRP A 85 5.86 11.62 11.58
N GLN A 86 6.16 11.72 12.87
CA GLN A 86 5.34 12.47 13.82
C GLN A 86 5.24 13.96 13.46
N GLU A 87 6.33 14.58 13.08
CA GLU A 87 6.36 15.99 12.68
C GLU A 87 5.54 16.21 11.39
N ASN A 88 5.70 15.34 10.39
CA ASN A 88 4.93 15.38 9.17
C ASN A 88 3.43 15.11 9.43
N LEU A 89 3.11 14.20 10.32
CA LEU A 89 1.71 13.95 10.71
C LEU A 89 1.08 15.18 11.37
N LYS A 90 1.79 15.86 12.26
CA LYS A 90 1.33 17.14 12.84
C LYS A 90 1.07 18.19 11.75
N LYS A 91 2.01 18.38 10.81
CA LYS A 91 1.83 19.32 9.68
C LYS A 91 0.58 19.01 8.87
N THR A 92 0.35 17.74 8.53
CA THR A 92 -0.78 17.32 7.71
C THR A 92 -2.11 17.41 8.45
N LEU A 93 -2.15 17.16 9.75
CA LEU A 93 -3.36 17.26 10.59
C LEU A 93 -3.80 18.70 10.83
N LEU A 94 -2.86 19.63 11.03
CA LEU A 94 -3.18 21.03 11.30
C LEU A 94 -3.85 21.74 10.12
N SER A 95 -3.62 21.29 8.90
CA SER A 95 -4.10 21.98 7.68
C SER A 95 -4.99 21.13 6.81
N GLY A 96 -5.05 19.82 7.04
CA GLY A 96 -5.68 18.85 6.17
C GLY A 96 -6.91 18.18 6.74
N LYS A 97 -7.32 17.12 6.06
CA LYS A 97 -8.34 16.20 6.54
C LYS A 97 -7.68 15.11 7.36
N ILE A 98 -8.30 14.69 8.45
CA ILE A 98 -7.82 13.57 9.29
C ILE A 98 -7.60 12.32 8.43
N PHE A 99 -8.59 11.97 7.59
CA PHE A 99 -8.48 10.82 6.70
C PHE A 99 -7.43 11.05 5.62
N GLY A 100 -6.44 10.19 5.59
CA GLY A 100 -5.32 10.22 4.63
C GLY A 100 -4.10 11.03 5.08
N SER A 101 -4.17 11.77 6.20
CA SER A 101 -3.02 12.52 6.73
C SER A 101 -1.87 11.59 7.15
N GLU A 102 -2.18 10.44 7.71
CA GLU A 102 -1.21 9.42 8.07
C GLU A 102 -0.41 8.91 6.85
N GLY A 103 -1.13 8.53 5.79
CA GLY A 103 -0.52 8.11 4.53
C GLY A 103 0.28 9.23 3.87
N LEU A 104 -0.20 10.48 3.91
CA LEU A 104 0.57 11.61 3.40
C LEU A 104 1.84 11.84 4.21
N ALA A 105 1.75 11.78 5.54
CA ALA A 105 2.88 12.00 6.42
C ALA A 105 4.03 11.03 6.16
N ILE A 106 3.75 9.72 6.03
CA ILE A 106 4.80 8.75 5.73
C ILE A 106 5.38 8.94 4.31
N ASN A 107 4.56 9.32 3.33
CA ASN A 107 5.07 9.67 2.00
C ASN A 107 6.01 10.89 2.05
N MET A 108 5.71 11.90 2.91
CA MET A 108 6.61 13.03 3.14
C MET A 108 7.92 12.56 3.79
N THR A 109 7.83 11.76 4.83
CA THR A 109 8.98 11.23 5.56
C THR A 109 9.93 10.46 4.62
N VAL A 110 9.39 9.65 3.74
CA VAL A 110 10.20 8.86 2.81
C VAL A 110 10.73 9.70 1.64
N TYR A 111 9.90 10.50 0.98
CA TYR A 111 10.26 11.14 -0.28
C TYR A 111 10.71 12.61 -0.15
N ILE A 112 10.44 13.27 0.96
CA ILE A 112 10.88 14.66 1.20
C ILE A 112 12.04 14.67 2.18
N ASP A 113 11.89 13.99 3.32
CA ASP A 113 12.94 13.92 4.35
C ASP A 113 14.02 12.88 4.01
N ASN A 114 13.81 12.05 2.97
CA ASN A 114 14.74 11.05 2.46
C ASN A 114 15.19 10.01 3.50
N ILE A 115 14.26 9.57 4.35
CA ILE A 115 14.54 8.50 5.33
C ILE A 115 14.93 7.21 4.60
N GLU A 116 16.00 6.58 5.06
CA GLU A 116 16.45 5.31 4.50
C GLU A 116 15.34 4.27 4.52
N THR A 117 14.97 3.82 3.33
CA THR A 117 13.79 2.97 3.13
C THR A 117 14.13 1.80 2.23
N GLU A 118 13.77 0.61 2.65
CA GLU A 118 13.79 -0.58 1.82
C GLU A 118 12.38 -0.89 1.33
N PHE A 119 12.16 -0.71 0.02
CA PHE A 119 10.88 -1.03 -0.60
C PHE A 119 10.78 -2.53 -0.85
N LEU A 120 9.91 -3.16 -0.06
CA LEU A 120 9.69 -4.60 -0.12
C LEU A 120 8.76 -4.97 -1.28
N PRO A 121 8.86 -6.20 -1.83
CA PRO A 121 7.96 -6.70 -2.86
C PRO A 121 6.49 -6.67 -2.43
N LEU A 122 5.57 -6.52 -3.40
CA LEU A 122 4.13 -6.38 -3.16
C LEU A 122 3.52 -7.56 -2.40
N ASN A 123 4.01 -8.77 -2.66
CA ASN A 123 3.54 -9.97 -1.97
C ASN A 123 3.83 -9.97 -0.46
N CYS A 124 4.65 -9.05 0.05
CA CYS A 124 4.84 -8.84 1.48
C CYS A 124 3.63 -8.18 2.16
N ASN A 125 2.84 -7.39 1.40
CA ASN A 125 1.65 -6.71 1.93
C ASN A 125 0.62 -6.50 0.80
N TRP A 126 -0.12 -7.55 0.46
CA TRP A 126 -1.04 -7.61 -0.68
C TRP A 126 -2.38 -6.97 -0.37
N ILE A 127 -2.74 -5.89 -1.05
CA ILE A 127 -4.05 -5.24 -0.89
C ILE A 127 -5.09 -5.96 -1.76
N ALA A 128 -5.83 -6.86 -1.14
CA ALA A 128 -6.79 -7.72 -1.83
C ALA A 128 -7.97 -6.97 -2.47
N SER A 129 -8.33 -5.79 -1.96
CA SER A 129 -9.38 -4.94 -2.56
C SER A 129 -8.96 -4.31 -3.90
N ASN A 130 -7.67 -4.22 -4.20
CA ASN A 130 -7.18 -3.73 -5.49
C ASN A 130 -7.17 -4.82 -6.55
N LEU A 131 -6.71 -6.01 -6.17
CA LEU A 131 -6.68 -7.19 -7.03
C LEU A 131 -6.76 -8.44 -6.17
N LEU A 132 -7.70 -9.34 -6.50
CA LEU A 132 -7.80 -10.62 -5.80
C LEU A 132 -6.58 -11.49 -6.11
N PRO A 133 -6.08 -12.24 -5.12
CA PRO A 133 -5.02 -13.20 -5.32
C PRO A 133 -5.53 -14.41 -6.11
N LYS A 134 -4.62 -15.26 -6.59
CA LYS A 134 -4.92 -16.64 -6.96
C LYS A 134 -4.62 -17.58 -5.81
N TYR A 135 -5.17 -18.78 -5.91
CA TYR A 135 -4.92 -19.82 -4.93
C TYR A 135 -4.13 -20.97 -5.56
N ASP A 136 -3.02 -21.31 -4.92
CA ASP A 136 -2.23 -22.49 -5.25
C ASP A 136 -2.74 -23.67 -4.41
N SER A 137 -3.56 -24.53 -5.01
CA SER A 137 -4.14 -25.70 -4.35
C SER A 137 -3.11 -26.75 -3.96
N LYS A 138 -1.96 -26.80 -4.66
CA LYS A 138 -0.89 -27.74 -4.36
C LYS A 138 -0.16 -27.38 -3.06
N ASN A 139 0.09 -26.09 -2.87
CA ASN A 139 0.83 -25.59 -1.72
C ASN A 139 -0.08 -24.99 -0.64
N ASN A 140 -1.40 -25.05 -0.82
CA ASN A 140 -2.42 -24.52 0.10
C ASN A 140 -2.14 -23.06 0.51
N THR A 141 -1.89 -22.17 -0.49
CA THR A 141 -1.49 -20.79 -0.22
C THR A 141 -2.01 -19.82 -1.26
N PHE A 142 -2.16 -18.55 -0.85
CA PHE A 142 -2.43 -17.46 -1.78
C PHE A 142 -1.15 -17.00 -2.47
N VAL A 143 -1.27 -16.70 -3.76
CA VAL A 143 -0.18 -16.24 -4.62
C VAL A 143 -0.60 -15.05 -5.46
N GLU A 144 0.38 -14.29 -5.94
CA GLU A 144 0.13 -13.24 -6.92
C GLU A 144 -0.56 -13.81 -8.17
N PRO A 145 -1.54 -13.09 -8.77
CA PRO A 145 -2.31 -13.59 -9.90
C PRO A 145 -1.55 -13.60 -11.22
N TYR A 146 -0.32 -13.10 -11.24
CA TYR A 146 0.59 -13.05 -12.39
C TYR A 146 1.91 -13.77 -12.11
N LEU A 147 2.63 -14.14 -13.16
CA LEU A 147 3.92 -14.80 -13.03
C LEU A 147 4.97 -13.90 -12.36
N PRO A 148 5.84 -14.47 -11.51
CA PRO A 148 6.02 -15.91 -11.27
C PRO A 148 5.14 -16.50 -10.15
N ASN A 149 4.03 -15.87 -9.79
CA ASN A 149 3.09 -16.33 -8.76
C ASN A 149 3.72 -16.43 -7.36
N TYR A 150 4.43 -15.40 -6.94
CA TYR A 150 5.02 -15.38 -5.61
C TYR A 150 3.97 -15.57 -4.52
N LYS A 151 4.34 -16.32 -3.50
CA LYS A 151 3.50 -16.51 -2.30
C LYS A 151 3.25 -15.18 -1.61
N ILE A 152 1.98 -14.90 -1.30
CA ILE A 152 1.58 -13.73 -0.54
C ILE A 152 1.86 -13.99 0.95
N GLY A 153 2.64 -13.11 1.57
CA GLY A 153 2.98 -13.19 2.99
C GLY A 153 1.90 -12.63 3.89
N ILE A 154 1.42 -11.44 3.57
CA ILE A 154 0.38 -10.76 4.35
C ILE A 154 -0.77 -10.35 3.41
N MET A 155 -1.97 -10.78 3.75
CA MET A 155 -3.19 -10.39 3.07
C MET A 155 -3.80 -9.16 3.75
N HIS A 156 -3.72 -8.02 3.08
CA HIS A 156 -4.22 -6.75 3.59
C HIS A 156 -5.65 -6.49 3.10
N LEU A 157 -6.60 -6.55 4.00
CA LEU A 157 -8.02 -6.32 3.73
C LEU A 157 -8.39 -4.82 3.80
N ALA A 158 -7.54 -3.95 3.26
CA ALA A 158 -7.79 -2.50 3.21
C ALA A 158 -8.99 -2.17 2.32
N ALA A 159 -9.66 -1.06 2.62
CA ALA A 159 -10.84 -0.54 1.91
C ALA A 159 -12.06 -1.46 1.87
N GLY A 160 -12.02 -2.58 2.59
CA GLY A 160 -13.08 -3.57 2.68
C GLY A 160 -13.25 -4.41 1.40
N ILE A 161 -13.61 -5.65 1.60
CA ILE A 161 -14.12 -6.53 0.53
C ILE A 161 -15.55 -6.85 0.93
N TRP A 162 -16.49 -6.37 0.12
CA TRP A 162 -17.91 -6.46 0.43
C TRP A 162 -18.54 -7.63 -0.34
N LYS A 163 -19.29 -8.44 0.38
CA LYS A 163 -20.16 -9.48 -0.20
C LYS A 163 -21.48 -9.46 0.54
N ASP A 164 -22.56 -9.40 -0.22
CA ASP A 164 -23.93 -9.42 0.33
C ASP A 164 -24.16 -8.33 1.41
N GLY A 165 -23.60 -7.14 1.22
CA GLY A 165 -23.69 -6.02 2.17
C GLY A 165 -22.82 -6.13 3.41
N LYS A 166 -22.01 -7.19 3.53
CA LYS A 166 -21.12 -7.44 4.67
C LYS A 166 -19.68 -7.18 4.30
N ASP A 167 -18.94 -6.60 5.24
CA ASP A 167 -17.50 -6.31 5.09
C ASP A 167 -16.66 -7.46 5.67
N MET A 168 -15.82 -8.06 4.84
CA MET A 168 -14.90 -9.14 5.24
C MET A 168 -13.93 -8.75 6.37
N ARG A 169 -13.67 -7.45 6.57
CA ARG A 169 -12.84 -6.98 7.69
C ARG A 169 -13.48 -7.27 9.04
N VAL A 170 -14.81 -7.26 9.09
CA VAL A 170 -15.63 -7.46 10.29
C VAL A 170 -16.17 -8.87 10.36
N ASP A 171 -16.84 -9.31 9.29
CA ASP A 171 -17.45 -10.63 9.23
C ASP A 171 -16.42 -11.67 8.77
N LYS A 172 -15.96 -12.49 9.70
CA LYS A 172 -14.95 -13.55 9.46
C LYS A 172 -15.49 -14.74 8.66
N THR A 173 -16.81 -14.86 8.54
CA THR A 173 -17.47 -15.98 7.84
C THR A 173 -17.52 -15.79 6.33
N ILE A 174 -17.24 -14.58 5.84
CA ILE A 174 -17.31 -14.27 4.42
C ILE A 174 -16.28 -15.07 3.64
N GLN A 175 -16.81 -15.79 2.65
CA GLN A 175 -16.01 -16.47 1.63
C GLN A 175 -16.32 -15.87 0.27
N ILE A 176 -15.32 -15.78 -0.58
CA ILE A 176 -15.43 -15.27 -1.95
C ILE A 176 -14.92 -16.29 -2.96
N GLU A 177 -15.36 -16.15 -4.19
CA GLU A 177 -14.86 -16.94 -5.29
C GLU A 177 -13.45 -16.46 -5.68
N ILE A 178 -12.50 -17.38 -5.72
CA ILE A 178 -11.09 -17.13 -6.04
C ILE A 178 -10.66 -18.10 -7.15
N GLU A 179 -9.95 -17.58 -8.15
CA GLU A 179 -9.36 -18.40 -9.21
C GLU A 179 -8.12 -19.14 -8.70
N THR A 180 -8.00 -20.42 -9.03
CA THR A 180 -6.79 -21.21 -8.76
C THR A 180 -5.75 -21.04 -9.86
N LEU A 181 -4.51 -21.48 -9.64
CA LEU A 181 -3.48 -21.52 -10.69
C LEU A 181 -3.86 -22.43 -11.87
N SER A 182 -4.69 -23.44 -11.65
CA SER A 182 -5.26 -24.31 -12.69
C SER A 182 -6.50 -23.71 -13.39
N LYS A 183 -6.82 -22.45 -13.14
CA LYS A 183 -7.98 -21.70 -13.70
C LYS A 183 -9.35 -22.21 -13.25
N ASN A 184 -9.41 -23.08 -12.25
CA ASN A 184 -10.65 -23.43 -11.58
C ASN A 184 -11.05 -22.35 -10.58
N LYS A 185 -12.32 -22.34 -10.16
CA LYS A 185 -12.81 -21.43 -9.13
C LYS A 185 -13.08 -22.21 -7.84
N ILE A 186 -12.70 -21.63 -6.74
CA ILE A 186 -12.98 -22.14 -5.39
C ILE A 186 -13.60 -21.04 -4.54
N THR A 187 -14.39 -21.42 -3.55
CA THR A 187 -14.92 -20.49 -2.57
C THR A 187 -14.09 -20.59 -1.29
N LYS A 188 -13.46 -19.49 -0.89
CA LYS A 188 -12.54 -19.49 0.27
C LYS A 188 -12.54 -18.11 0.96
N SER A 189 -12.23 -18.09 2.26
CA SER A 189 -11.88 -16.85 2.96
C SER A 189 -10.51 -16.36 2.52
N LEU A 190 -10.32 -15.03 2.47
CA LEU A 190 -8.98 -14.42 2.30
C LEU A 190 -8.18 -14.40 3.61
N ARG A 191 -8.78 -14.82 4.71
CA ARG A 191 -8.07 -14.99 5.97
C ARG A 191 -7.30 -16.31 5.93
N TYR A 192 -6.12 -16.31 6.54
CA TYR A 192 -5.43 -17.55 6.77
C TYR A 192 -6.20 -18.34 7.84
N ASP A 193 -6.57 -19.57 7.53
CA ASP A 193 -7.10 -20.51 8.51
C ASP A 193 -5.90 -20.97 9.37
N ASN A 194 -6.04 -20.90 10.69
CA ASN A 194 -5.08 -21.46 11.65
C ASN A 194 -5.20 -22.98 11.71
#